data_6d8a13ac7832e0dbda2566eed961a599
#
_entry.id   6d8a13ac7832e0dbda2566eed961a599
#
_cell.length_a   1.000
_cell.length_b   1.000
_cell.length_c   1.000
_cell.angle_alpha   90.00
_cell.angle_beta   90.00
_cell.angle_gamma   90.00
#
_symmetry.space_group_name_H-M   'P 1'
#
loop_
_entity.id
_entity.type
_entity.pdbx_description
1 polymer ?
#
loop_
_entity_poly.entity_id
_entity_poly.type
_entity_poly.pdbx_seq_one_letter_code
_entity_poly.pdbx_strand_id
1 'polypeptide(L)'
;SFAMSGYSIADKTIYECANSLMPGHYLIKKNSSINVKRYYNWRPATYTGSEKNYEENLNLLNEKIIKKLIKRANGKQIVVPLSAGYDSRLIASGLRKFQYDNVLCVSYGLAQNRETKTAAEVASQLGFRHLHITYTRRGVRDMWHSDAYQKFMDFCDTGTSVHFYGEFGMLSSLWKNKEVDRNSVFSNGQS
;
A
#
# COMPACT_ATOMS: atom_id res chain seq x y z
N SER A 1 17.19 -11.59 14.37
CA SER A 1 16.64 -11.69 13.00
C SER A 1 15.82 -10.46 12.63
N PHE A 2 14.94 -9.95 13.50
CA PHE A 2 14.12 -8.74 13.23
C PHE A 2 14.95 -7.51 12.86
N ALA A 3 16.05 -7.26 13.55
CA ALA A 3 16.94 -6.13 13.25
C ALA A 3 17.58 -6.19 11.85
N MET A 4 17.65 -7.37 11.25
CA MET A 4 18.24 -7.55 9.91
C MET A 4 17.18 -7.53 8.80
N SER A 5 15.98 -8.04 9.06
CA SER A 5 14.91 -8.20 8.05
C SER A 5 13.85 -7.10 8.11
N GLY A 6 13.73 -6.40 9.23
CA GLY A 6 12.67 -5.44 9.48
C GLY A 6 11.30 -6.09 9.76
N TYR A 7 11.24 -7.43 9.88
CA TYR A 7 10.02 -8.17 10.20
C TYR A 7 10.32 -9.43 11.02
N SER A 8 9.31 -9.91 11.73
CA SER A 8 9.38 -11.16 12.49
C SER A 8 9.05 -12.37 11.59
N ILE A 9 9.54 -13.55 11.98
CA ILE A 9 9.38 -14.79 11.21
C ILE A 9 8.35 -15.69 11.92
N ALA A 10 7.50 -16.34 11.13
CA ALA A 10 6.45 -17.24 11.56
C ALA A 10 5.43 -16.54 12.52
N ASP A 11 5.09 -17.17 13.61
CA ASP A 11 4.17 -16.64 14.62
C ASP A 11 4.80 -15.68 15.63
N LYS A 12 6.08 -15.34 15.46
CA LYS A 12 6.79 -14.48 16.40
C LYS A 12 6.43 -13.01 16.24
N THR A 13 6.51 -12.30 17.36
CA THR A 13 6.47 -10.82 17.39
C THR A 13 7.74 -10.29 18.04
N ILE A 14 7.88 -8.97 18.12
CA ILE A 14 8.96 -8.34 18.92
C ILE A 14 8.70 -8.45 20.43
N TYR A 15 7.50 -8.84 20.84
CA TYR A 15 7.10 -9.02 22.24
C TYR A 15 7.18 -10.49 22.63
N GLU A 16 7.85 -10.82 23.73
CA GLU A 16 7.99 -12.20 24.22
C GLU A 16 6.65 -12.84 24.60
N CYS A 17 5.71 -12.02 25.09
CA CYS A 17 4.41 -12.48 25.57
C CYS A 17 3.32 -12.54 24.49
N ALA A 18 3.60 -12.18 23.24
CA ALA A 18 2.63 -12.11 22.18
C ALA A 18 3.08 -12.88 20.92
N ASN A 19 2.18 -13.66 20.36
CA ASN A 19 2.37 -14.33 19.08
C ASN A 19 1.40 -13.78 18.04
N SER A 20 1.84 -13.75 16.79
CA SER A 20 1.02 -13.37 15.64
C SER A 20 0.22 -14.55 15.14
N LEU A 21 -1.02 -14.32 14.75
CA LEU A 21 -1.81 -15.34 14.07
C LEU A 21 -1.30 -15.50 12.63
N MET A 22 -0.85 -16.71 12.30
CA MET A 22 -0.29 -16.99 10.97
C MET A 22 -1.32 -16.82 9.85
N PRO A 23 -0.91 -16.35 8.65
CA PRO A 23 -1.79 -16.33 7.49
C PRO A 23 -2.46 -17.68 7.24
N GLY A 24 -3.71 -17.66 6.80
CA GLY A 24 -4.48 -18.87 6.57
C GLY A 24 -4.95 -19.61 7.83
N HIS A 25 -4.84 -18.98 8.99
CA HIS A 25 -5.33 -19.52 10.26
C HIS A 25 -6.43 -18.64 10.85
N TYR A 26 -7.26 -19.24 11.67
CA TYR A 26 -8.22 -18.54 12.53
C TYR A 26 -8.14 -19.07 13.96
N LEU A 27 -8.53 -18.22 14.90
CA LEU A 27 -8.52 -18.51 16.32
C LEU A 27 -9.95 -18.56 16.84
N ILE A 28 -10.27 -19.60 17.59
CA ILE A 28 -11.53 -19.74 18.31
C ILE A 28 -11.23 -19.74 19.81
N LYS A 29 -11.81 -18.78 20.52
CA LYS A 29 -11.82 -18.75 21.99
C LYS A 29 -13.17 -19.22 22.48
N LYS A 30 -13.18 -20.31 23.30
CA LYS A 30 -14.37 -20.81 24.02
C LYS A 30 -14.00 -20.96 25.49
N ASN A 31 -14.67 -20.22 26.35
CA ASN A 31 -14.34 -20.14 27.77
C ASN A 31 -12.85 -19.83 27.98
N SER A 32 -12.12 -20.72 28.62
CA SER A 32 -10.66 -20.61 28.88
C SER A 32 -9.79 -21.29 27.84
N SER A 33 -10.36 -21.95 26.84
CA SER A 33 -9.60 -22.63 25.79
C SER A 33 -9.46 -21.78 24.54
N ILE A 34 -8.23 -21.82 23.95
CA ILE A 34 -7.91 -21.16 22.68
C ILE A 34 -7.48 -22.24 21.69
N ASN A 35 -8.16 -22.31 20.56
CA ASN A 35 -7.84 -23.23 19.47
C ASN A 35 -7.50 -22.47 18.20
N VAL A 36 -6.32 -22.72 17.65
CA VAL A 36 -5.90 -22.17 16.35
C VAL A 36 -6.05 -23.25 15.30
N LYS A 37 -6.77 -22.92 14.21
CA LYS A 37 -7.01 -23.85 13.10
C LYS A 37 -6.57 -23.21 11.79
N ARG A 38 -5.96 -24.03 10.93
CA ARG A 38 -5.62 -23.64 9.57
C ARG A 38 -6.83 -23.91 8.67
N TYR A 39 -7.26 -22.89 7.90
CA TYR A 39 -8.32 -23.00 6.90
C TYR A 39 -7.77 -22.90 5.47
N TYR A 40 -6.56 -22.34 5.28
CA TYR A 40 -5.93 -22.21 3.99
C TYR A 40 -4.44 -22.50 4.07
N ASN A 41 -3.94 -23.28 3.11
CA ASN A 41 -2.52 -23.53 2.92
C ASN A 41 -2.16 -23.12 1.52
N TRP A 42 -1.43 -22.00 1.38
CA TRP A 42 -0.92 -21.59 0.09
C TRP A 42 0.11 -22.62 -0.40
N ARG A 43 -0.11 -23.10 -1.60
CA ARG A 43 0.86 -23.93 -2.32
C ARG A 43 1.01 -23.35 -3.71
N PRO A 44 2.26 -23.20 -4.24
CA PRO A 44 2.44 -22.84 -5.62
C PRO A 44 1.77 -23.91 -6.49
N ALA A 45 0.85 -23.48 -7.34
CA ALA A 45 0.24 -24.35 -8.32
C ALA A 45 1.05 -24.31 -9.60
N THR A 46 1.33 -25.50 -10.18
CA THR A 46 1.89 -25.55 -11.52
C THR A 46 0.77 -25.20 -12.49
N TYR A 47 0.97 -24.12 -13.23
CA TYR A 47 0.03 -23.73 -14.28
C TYR A 47 0.29 -24.61 -15.51
N THR A 48 -0.76 -25.29 -15.99
CA THR A 48 -0.68 -26.23 -17.12
C THR A 48 -1.26 -25.66 -18.43
N GLY A 49 -1.74 -24.42 -18.41
CA GLY A 49 -2.28 -23.72 -19.58
C GLY A 49 -1.20 -23.10 -20.47
N SER A 50 -1.61 -22.58 -21.61
CA SER A 50 -0.73 -21.79 -22.47
C SER A 50 -0.44 -20.42 -21.85
N GLU A 51 0.69 -19.81 -22.19
CA GLU A 51 1.07 -18.46 -21.79
C GLU A 51 -0.03 -17.44 -22.11
N LYS A 52 -0.61 -17.55 -23.30
CA LYS A 52 -1.73 -16.71 -23.74
C LYS A 52 -2.94 -16.81 -22.81
N ASN A 53 -3.34 -18.02 -22.42
CA ASN A 53 -4.45 -18.20 -21.47
C ASN A 53 -4.14 -17.63 -20.10
N TYR A 54 -2.87 -17.69 -19.69
CA TYR A 54 -2.43 -17.09 -18.43
C TYR A 54 -2.55 -15.56 -18.47
N GLU A 55 -2.07 -14.92 -19.54
CA GLU A 55 -2.18 -13.47 -19.74
C GLU A 55 -3.65 -13.01 -19.79
N GLU A 56 -4.50 -13.71 -20.52
CA GLU A 56 -5.93 -13.40 -20.60
C GLU A 56 -6.59 -13.47 -19.21
N ASN A 57 -6.34 -14.53 -18.47
CA ASN A 57 -6.88 -14.69 -17.12
C ASN A 57 -6.36 -13.63 -16.14
N LEU A 58 -5.07 -13.26 -16.22
CA LEU A 58 -4.47 -12.22 -15.42
C LEU A 58 -5.10 -10.85 -15.74
N ASN A 59 -5.32 -10.55 -17.00
CA ASN A 59 -5.97 -9.32 -17.44
C ASN A 59 -7.42 -9.24 -16.90
N LEU A 60 -8.19 -10.32 -17.03
CA LEU A 60 -9.55 -10.40 -16.48
C LEU A 60 -9.57 -10.21 -14.96
N LEU A 61 -8.61 -10.80 -14.25
CA LEU A 61 -8.47 -10.64 -12.80
C LEU A 61 -8.15 -9.19 -12.43
N ASN A 62 -7.20 -8.56 -13.11
CA ASN A 62 -6.82 -7.17 -12.90
C ASN A 62 -8.02 -6.24 -13.14
N GLU A 63 -8.77 -6.42 -14.22
CA GLU A 63 -9.98 -5.64 -14.47
C GLU A 63 -11.01 -5.81 -13.36
N LYS A 64 -11.24 -7.03 -12.90
CA LYS A 64 -12.16 -7.31 -11.79
C LYS A 64 -11.73 -6.61 -10.50
N ILE A 65 -10.43 -6.57 -10.21
CA ILE A 65 -9.87 -5.90 -9.03
C ILE A 65 -10.08 -4.38 -9.14
N ILE A 66 -9.75 -3.78 -10.28
CA ILE A 66 -9.93 -2.32 -10.49
C ILE A 66 -11.42 -1.93 -10.43
N LYS A 67 -12.31 -2.67 -11.08
CA LYS A 67 -13.76 -2.44 -10.97
C LYS A 67 -14.27 -2.51 -9.52
N LYS A 68 -13.70 -3.44 -8.73
CA LYS A 68 -14.04 -3.57 -7.31
C LYS A 68 -13.51 -2.38 -6.49
N LEU A 69 -12.31 -1.87 -6.80
CA LEU A 69 -11.74 -0.67 -6.20
C LEU A 69 -12.64 0.54 -6.48
N ILE A 70 -13.01 0.77 -7.74
CA ILE A 70 -13.91 1.86 -8.17
C ILE A 70 -15.26 1.78 -7.45
N LYS A 71 -15.87 0.58 -7.42
CA LYS A 71 -17.12 0.37 -6.70
C LYS A 71 -17.03 0.72 -5.22
N ARG A 72 -15.93 0.36 -4.57
CA ARG A 72 -15.69 0.68 -3.14
C ARG A 72 -15.40 2.16 -2.91
N ALA A 73 -14.70 2.79 -3.82
CA ALA A 73 -14.44 4.23 -3.76
C ALA A 73 -15.73 5.04 -3.86
N ASN A 74 -16.73 4.57 -4.64
CA ASN A 74 -18.05 5.17 -4.74
C ASN A 74 -17.99 6.68 -5.01
N GLY A 75 -17.25 7.10 -6.04
CA GLY A 75 -17.07 8.51 -6.43
C GLY A 75 -16.06 9.30 -5.61
N LYS A 76 -15.53 8.74 -4.50
CA LYS A 76 -14.51 9.41 -3.67
C LYS A 76 -13.17 9.50 -4.40
N GLN A 77 -12.36 10.48 -4.02
CA GLN A 77 -11.00 10.59 -4.53
C GLN A 77 -10.20 9.31 -4.26
N ILE A 78 -9.55 8.77 -5.30
CA ILE A 78 -8.57 7.70 -5.16
C ILE A 78 -7.17 8.33 -5.25
N VAL A 79 -6.38 8.15 -4.21
CA VAL A 79 -4.99 8.59 -4.15
C VAL A 79 -4.09 7.39 -4.47
N VAL A 80 -3.30 7.52 -5.52
CA VAL A 80 -2.35 6.49 -5.96
C VAL A 80 -0.93 6.98 -5.70
N PRO A 81 -0.21 6.40 -4.72
CA PRO A 81 1.23 6.60 -4.61
C PRO A 81 1.90 6.02 -5.87
N LEU A 82 2.25 6.91 -6.80
CA LEU A 82 2.76 6.54 -8.11
C LEU A 82 4.28 6.57 -8.14
N SER A 83 4.88 5.47 -8.54
CA SER A 83 6.32 5.30 -8.71
C SER A 83 6.66 4.94 -10.16
N ALA A 84 7.94 4.73 -10.44
CA ALA A 84 8.39 4.15 -11.70
C ALA A 84 8.10 2.63 -11.81
N GLY A 85 7.61 1.99 -10.75
CA GLY A 85 7.26 0.57 -10.70
C GLY A 85 6.01 0.23 -11.52
N TYR A 86 5.88 -1.02 -11.93
CA TYR A 86 4.76 -1.48 -12.75
C TYR A 86 3.44 -1.53 -11.99
N ASP A 87 3.46 -1.90 -10.71
CA ASP A 87 2.26 -2.15 -9.92
C ASP A 87 1.41 -0.87 -9.72
N SER A 88 2.04 0.23 -9.31
CA SER A 88 1.34 1.51 -9.16
C SER A 88 0.83 2.05 -10.50
N ARG A 89 1.58 1.83 -11.59
CA ARG A 89 1.16 2.20 -12.94
C ARG A 89 -0.01 1.35 -13.44
N LEU A 90 -0.05 0.06 -13.09
CA LEU A 90 -1.18 -0.82 -13.41
C LEU A 90 -2.47 -0.31 -12.77
N ILE A 91 -2.41 0.14 -11.50
CA ILE A 91 -3.57 0.73 -10.82
C ILE A 91 -4.01 2.00 -11.53
N ALA A 92 -3.09 2.94 -11.77
CA ALA A 92 -3.41 4.21 -12.39
C ALA A 92 -3.99 4.03 -13.82
N SER A 93 -3.36 3.19 -14.65
CA SER A 93 -3.85 2.89 -16.00
C SER A 93 -5.20 2.15 -15.99
N GLY A 94 -5.39 1.26 -15.03
CA GLY A 94 -6.67 0.59 -14.83
C GLY A 94 -7.80 1.56 -14.46
N LEU A 95 -7.56 2.52 -13.57
CA LEU A 95 -8.53 3.57 -13.24
C LEU A 95 -8.89 4.41 -14.48
N ARG A 96 -7.89 4.76 -15.30
CA ARG A 96 -8.12 5.49 -16.55
C ARG A 96 -8.90 4.66 -17.57
N LYS A 97 -8.59 3.37 -17.72
CA LYS A 97 -9.32 2.44 -18.60
C LYS A 97 -10.81 2.42 -18.29
N PHE A 98 -11.18 2.49 -17.01
CA PHE A 98 -12.58 2.50 -16.58
C PHE A 98 -13.14 3.91 -16.32
N GLN A 99 -12.49 4.95 -16.86
CA GLN A 99 -12.96 6.34 -16.84
C GLN A 99 -13.26 6.87 -15.44
N TYR A 100 -12.42 6.49 -14.46
CA TYR A 100 -12.51 7.05 -13.12
C TYR A 100 -11.61 8.27 -13.03
N ASP A 101 -12.18 9.47 -13.01
CA ASP A 101 -11.45 10.74 -13.15
C ASP A 101 -11.01 11.34 -11.80
N ASN A 102 -11.68 11.00 -10.69
CA ASN A 102 -11.34 11.54 -9.37
C ASN A 102 -10.11 10.85 -8.77
N VAL A 103 -8.96 11.01 -9.45
CA VAL A 103 -7.69 10.38 -9.10
C VAL A 103 -6.63 11.45 -8.82
N LEU A 104 -5.90 11.26 -7.72
CA LEU A 104 -4.69 12.01 -7.40
C LEU A 104 -3.49 11.07 -7.40
N CYS A 105 -2.55 11.26 -8.30
CA CYS A 105 -1.27 10.56 -8.29
C CYS A 105 -0.27 11.33 -7.43
N VAL A 106 0.43 10.63 -6.55
CA VAL A 106 1.38 11.26 -5.63
C VAL A 106 2.71 10.53 -5.70
N SER A 107 3.80 11.28 -5.83
CA SER A 107 5.14 10.77 -5.58
C SER A 107 5.80 11.55 -4.44
N TYR A 108 6.77 10.95 -3.77
CA TYR A 108 7.47 11.58 -2.66
C TYR A 108 8.94 11.16 -2.61
N GLY A 109 9.76 11.96 -1.96
CA GLY A 109 11.17 11.70 -1.80
C GLY A 109 12.05 12.88 -2.20
N LEU A 110 13.27 12.61 -2.64
CA LEU A 110 14.19 13.65 -3.08
C LEU A 110 13.70 14.32 -4.37
N ALA A 111 13.96 15.63 -4.48
CA ALA A 111 13.62 16.38 -5.68
C ALA A 111 14.32 15.80 -6.93
N GLN A 112 13.62 15.82 -8.07
CA GLN A 112 14.16 15.53 -9.41
C GLN A 112 14.81 14.12 -9.58
N ASN A 113 14.42 13.14 -8.81
CA ASN A 113 14.85 11.77 -9.05
C ASN A 113 14.13 11.16 -10.28
N ARG A 114 14.70 10.09 -10.82
CA ARG A 114 14.15 9.40 -12.01
C ARG A 114 12.70 8.90 -11.77
N GLU A 115 12.42 8.38 -10.59
CA GLU A 115 11.10 7.86 -10.24
C GLU A 115 10.02 8.95 -10.28
N THR A 116 10.33 10.13 -9.73
CA THR A 116 9.42 11.27 -9.74
C THR A 116 9.12 11.75 -11.15
N LYS A 117 10.15 11.81 -12.02
CA LYS A 117 9.97 12.21 -13.42
C LYS A 117 9.06 11.22 -14.14
N THR A 118 9.35 9.93 -14.03
CA THR A 118 8.52 8.87 -14.64
C THR A 118 7.07 8.90 -14.10
N ALA A 119 6.89 9.10 -12.79
CA ALA A 119 5.55 9.21 -12.21
C ALA A 119 4.78 10.41 -12.77
N ALA A 120 5.41 11.56 -12.90
CA ALA A 120 4.81 12.76 -13.48
C ALA A 120 4.42 12.56 -14.95
N GLU A 121 5.30 11.95 -15.76
CA GLU A 121 5.06 11.63 -17.17
C GLU A 121 3.87 10.67 -17.32
N VAL A 122 3.84 9.60 -16.54
CA VAL A 122 2.74 8.62 -16.56
C VAL A 122 1.41 9.27 -16.15
N ALA A 123 1.39 10.05 -15.07
CA ALA A 123 0.18 10.73 -14.64
C ALA A 123 -0.32 11.72 -15.69
N SER A 124 0.58 12.47 -16.34
CA SER A 124 0.26 13.38 -17.44
C SER A 124 -0.34 12.65 -18.63
N GLN A 125 0.25 11.54 -19.08
CA GLN A 125 -0.27 10.72 -20.18
C GLN A 125 -1.65 10.15 -19.87
N LEU A 126 -1.91 9.80 -18.60
CA LEU A 126 -3.21 9.31 -18.14
C LEU A 126 -4.22 10.45 -17.89
N GLY A 127 -3.82 11.72 -17.99
CA GLY A 127 -4.67 12.88 -17.70
C GLY A 127 -5.04 13.01 -16.23
N PHE A 128 -4.20 12.51 -15.31
CA PHE A 128 -4.41 12.62 -13.87
C PHE A 128 -3.56 13.75 -13.28
N ARG A 129 -4.10 14.38 -12.23
CA ARG A 129 -3.33 15.32 -11.42
C ARG A 129 -2.20 14.59 -10.71
N HIS A 130 -1.00 15.17 -10.73
CA HIS A 130 0.17 14.66 -10.05
C HIS A 130 0.73 15.68 -9.05
N LEU A 131 1.09 15.21 -7.87
CA LEU A 131 1.81 15.96 -6.86
C LEU A 131 3.11 15.26 -6.50
N HIS A 132 4.20 16.04 -6.41
CA HIS A 132 5.44 15.56 -5.83
C HIS A 132 5.70 16.21 -4.47
N ILE A 133 5.87 15.39 -3.44
CA ILE A 133 6.19 15.83 -2.09
C ILE A 133 7.69 15.68 -1.87
N THR A 134 8.39 16.82 -1.93
CA THR A 134 9.84 16.83 -1.76
C THR A 134 10.23 16.68 -0.29
N TYR A 135 11.08 15.69 -0.01
CA TYR A 135 11.68 15.49 1.29
C TYR A 135 13.03 16.18 1.37
N THR A 136 13.24 16.94 2.45
CA THR A 136 14.53 17.54 2.78
C THR A 136 15.08 16.88 4.05
N ARG A 137 16.40 16.85 4.20
CA ARG A 137 17.04 16.31 5.40
C ARG A 137 16.49 16.94 6.69
N ARG A 138 16.29 18.26 6.68
CA ARG A 138 15.72 18.98 7.82
C ARG A 138 14.28 18.55 8.07
N GLY A 139 13.44 18.53 7.04
CA GLY A 139 12.03 18.15 7.15
C GLY A 139 11.84 16.71 7.66
N VAL A 140 12.67 15.76 7.19
CA VAL A 140 12.64 14.37 7.69
C VAL A 140 13.06 14.30 9.15
N ARG A 141 14.11 15.03 9.56
CA ARG A 141 14.54 15.08 10.95
C ARG A 141 13.48 15.69 11.86
N ASP A 142 12.89 16.83 11.47
CA ASP A 142 11.86 17.52 12.24
C ASP A 142 10.59 16.64 12.35
N MET A 143 10.23 15.95 11.28
CA MET A 143 9.15 14.96 11.27
C MET A 143 9.42 13.82 12.28
N TRP A 144 10.62 13.26 12.26
CA TRP A 144 11.03 12.14 13.12
C TRP A 144 10.90 12.45 14.61
N HIS A 145 11.15 13.70 15.00
CA HIS A 145 11.05 14.17 16.39
C HIS A 145 9.67 14.76 16.74
N SER A 146 8.71 14.69 15.84
CA SER A 146 7.38 15.25 16.08
C SER A 146 6.47 14.28 16.85
N ASP A 147 5.66 14.82 17.78
CA ASP A 147 4.64 14.03 18.51
C ASP A 147 3.67 13.34 17.56
N ALA A 148 3.37 13.97 16.43
CA ALA A 148 2.46 13.39 15.42
C ALA A 148 3.06 12.12 14.80
N TYR A 149 4.36 12.11 14.56
CA TYR A 149 5.05 10.92 14.06
C TYR A 149 5.11 9.82 15.12
N GLN A 150 5.40 10.17 16.37
CA GLN A 150 5.39 9.18 17.46
C GLN A 150 4.01 8.51 17.60
N LYS A 151 2.93 9.27 17.58
CA LYS A 151 1.56 8.73 17.58
C LYS A 151 1.26 7.84 16.36
N PHE A 152 1.80 8.19 15.20
CA PHE A 152 1.68 7.36 14.01
C PHE A 152 2.45 6.04 14.18
N MET A 153 3.67 6.07 14.74
CA MET A 153 4.46 4.90 15.07
C MET A 153 3.69 3.94 15.98
N ASP A 154 3.14 4.46 17.09
CA ASP A 154 2.35 3.69 18.05
C ASP A 154 1.10 3.08 17.39
N PHE A 155 0.42 3.83 16.52
CA PHE A 155 -0.75 3.35 15.79
C PHE A 155 -0.41 2.25 14.78
N CYS A 156 0.73 2.36 14.10
CA CYS A 156 1.17 1.41 13.09
C CYS A 156 1.92 0.20 13.66
N ASP A 157 2.19 0.16 14.96
CA ASP A 157 2.91 -0.94 15.59
C ASP A 157 2.07 -2.21 15.54
N THR A 158 2.49 -3.13 14.68
CA THR A 158 1.90 -4.46 14.58
C THR A 158 2.67 -5.50 15.40
N GLY A 159 3.78 -5.11 16.01
CA GLY A 159 4.71 -6.03 16.68
C GLY A 159 5.40 -7.05 15.75
N THR A 160 5.18 -6.95 14.43
CA THR A 160 5.67 -7.93 13.44
C THR A 160 6.52 -7.35 12.34
N SER A 161 6.40 -6.03 12.08
CA SER A 161 7.16 -5.36 11.03
C SER A 161 7.44 -3.90 11.37
N VAL A 162 8.51 -3.37 10.77
CA VAL A 162 8.80 -1.93 10.79
C VAL A 162 8.00 -1.26 9.67
N HIS A 163 7.23 -0.26 10.02
CA HIS A 163 6.50 0.53 9.01
C HIS A 163 7.42 1.55 8.33
N PHE A 164 7.04 1.93 7.12
CA PHE A 164 7.84 2.83 6.30
C PHE A 164 7.54 4.29 6.62
N TYR A 165 8.52 5.00 7.19
CA TYR A 165 8.39 6.40 7.62
C TYR A 165 8.01 7.38 6.48
N GLY A 166 8.34 7.06 5.24
CA GLY A 166 8.05 7.89 4.07
C GLY A 166 6.54 8.09 3.85
N GLU A 167 5.74 7.12 4.20
CA GLU A 167 4.28 7.23 4.07
C GLU A 167 3.70 8.30 4.99
N PHE A 168 4.18 8.40 6.22
CA PHE A 168 3.72 9.45 7.14
C PHE A 168 4.01 10.85 6.61
N GLY A 169 5.20 11.08 6.08
CA GLY A 169 5.57 12.39 5.52
C GLY A 169 4.65 12.79 4.36
N MET A 170 4.35 11.85 3.47
CA MET A 170 3.40 12.04 2.37
C MET A 170 2.00 12.35 2.89
N LEU A 171 1.44 11.51 3.74
CA LEU A 171 0.10 11.67 4.30
C LEU A 171 -0.04 12.99 5.06
N SER A 172 0.93 13.31 5.91
CA SER A 172 0.95 14.55 6.68
C SER A 172 0.98 15.80 5.78
N SER A 173 1.75 15.76 4.69
CA SER A 173 1.83 16.86 3.72
C SER A 173 0.51 17.03 2.97
N LEU A 174 -0.05 15.95 2.45
CA LEU A 174 -1.34 15.96 1.74
C LEU A 174 -2.45 16.52 2.61
N TRP A 175 -2.48 16.09 3.87
CA TRP A 175 -3.49 16.54 4.83
C TRP A 175 -3.33 18.03 5.19
N LYS A 176 -2.13 18.46 5.53
CA LYS A 176 -1.85 19.87 5.89
C LYS A 176 -2.17 20.83 4.75
N ASN A 177 -1.90 20.43 3.53
CA ASN A 177 -2.12 21.24 2.33
C ASN A 177 -3.55 21.11 1.76
N LYS A 178 -4.41 20.33 2.41
CA LYS A 178 -5.80 20.07 1.96
C LYS A 178 -5.88 19.51 0.53
N GLU A 179 -4.92 18.68 0.15
CA GLU A 179 -4.83 18.06 -1.16
C GLU A 179 -5.69 16.80 -1.28
N VAL A 180 -6.13 16.27 -0.15
CA VAL A 180 -6.94 15.06 -0.04
C VAL A 180 -8.20 15.31 0.78
N ASP A 181 -9.30 14.70 0.36
CA ASP A 181 -10.54 14.70 1.10
C ASP A 181 -10.47 13.74 2.29
N ARG A 182 -11.27 14.01 3.34
CA ARG A 182 -11.35 13.13 4.54
C ARG A 182 -11.68 11.68 4.21
N ASN A 183 -12.41 11.46 3.14
CA ASN A 183 -12.90 10.16 2.72
C ASN A 183 -12.12 9.59 1.52
N SER A 184 -10.97 10.17 1.17
CA SER A 184 -10.13 9.65 0.09
C SER A 184 -9.71 8.21 0.34
N VAL A 185 -9.64 7.43 -0.73
CA VAL A 185 -9.20 6.04 -0.71
C VAL A 185 -7.76 5.98 -1.20
N PHE A 186 -6.86 5.44 -0.40
CA PHE A 186 -5.48 5.21 -0.82
C PHE A 186 -5.35 3.81 -1.42
N SER A 187 -4.73 3.71 -2.59
CA SER A 187 -4.49 2.43 -3.27
C SER A 187 -3.01 2.31 -3.60
N ASN A 188 -2.29 1.54 -2.80
CA ASN A 188 -0.88 1.26 -3.00
C ASN A 188 -0.69 0.17 -4.06
N GLY A 189 0.45 0.24 -4.79
CA GLY A 189 0.88 -0.80 -5.73
C GLY A 189 1.66 -1.95 -5.07
N GLN A 190 1.57 -2.12 -3.76
CA GLN A 190 2.22 -3.23 -3.07
C GLN A 190 1.36 -4.49 -3.19
N SER A 191 1.99 -5.57 -3.58
CA SER A 191 1.41 -6.92 -3.68
C SER A 191 1.99 -7.84 -2.62
#